data_8d8b9ed56da77171c814e3dde0952fc8
#
_entry.id   8d8b9ed56da77171c814e3dde0952fc8
#
_cell.length_a   1.000
_cell.length_b   1.000
_cell.length_c   1.000
_cell.angle_alpha   90.00
_cell.angle_beta   90.00
_cell.angle_gamma   90.00
#
_symmetry.space_group_name_H-M   'P 1'
#
loop_
_entity.id
_entity.type
_entity.pdbx_description
1 polymer ?
#
loop_
_entity_poly.entity_id
_entity_poly.type
_entity_poly.pdbx_seq_one_letter_code
_entity_poly.pdbx_strand_id
1 'polypeptide(L)'
;VFILQRGVRFPQGPPIMKFFVYLLININKKRTISYVGYTNNLNKRLDLHNKSKGAKFTKGRKWTLIYKKCYKTKSLAMRNEYLLKKDQKKRNLIKKKFIENI
;
A
#
# COMPACT_ATOMS: atom_id res chain seq x y z
N VAL A 1 3.01 11.50 2.71
CA VAL A 1 2.87 10.88 1.38
C VAL A 1 4.16 10.17 1.01
N PHE A 2 4.04 8.92 0.62
CA PHE A 2 5.19 8.17 0.11
C PHE A 2 5.39 8.49 -1.35
N ILE A 3 6.61 8.90 -1.69
CA ILE A 3 6.99 9.13 -3.07
C ILE A 3 7.68 7.87 -3.57
N LEU A 4 7.07 7.21 -4.55
CA LEU A 4 7.68 6.07 -5.20
C LEU A 4 8.59 6.57 -6.31
N GLN A 5 9.89 6.44 -6.12
CA GLN A 5 10.87 6.83 -7.12
C GLN A 5 10.91 5.79 -8.23
N ARG A 6 10.58 6.22 -9.43
CA ARG A 6 10.69 5.37 -10.61
C ARG A 6 12.11 5.47 -11.17
N GLY A 7 12.63 4.36 -11.69
CA GLY A 7 13.92 4.32 -12.35
C GLY A 7 15.12 4.25 -11.42
N VAL A 8 14.91 4.05 -10.12
CA VAL A 8 16.02 3.78 -9.22
C VAL A 8 16.58 2.40 -9.52
N ARG A 9 17.82 2.35 -9.95
CA ARG A 9 18.52 1.09 -10.14
C ARG A 9 19.26 0.74 -8.87
N PHE A 10 18.99 -0.45 -8.37
CA PHE A 10 19.75 -0.99 -7.26
C PHE A 10 21.13 -1.43 -7.71
N PRO A 11 22.15 -1.39 -6.83
CA PRO A 11 23.48 -1.91 -7.15
C PRO A 11 23.37 -3.33 -7.66
N GLN A 12 24.24 -3.69 -8.58
CA GLN A 12 24.24 -5.02 -9.17
C GLN A 12 24.58 -6.07 -8.13
N GLY A 13 23.71 -7.02 -7.99
CA GLY A 13 23.81 -8.16 -7.11
C GLY A 13 22.57 -9.02 -7.27
N PRO A 14 22.50 -10.20 -6.64
CA PRO A 14 21.27 -10.99 -6.70
C PRO A 14 20.11 -10.16 -6.15
N PRO A 15 18.97 -10.13 -6.83
CA PRO A 15 17.83 -9.35 -6.37
C PRO A 15 17.39 -9.86 -5.00
N ILE A 16 17.42 -8.95 -4.01
CA ILE A 16 16.86 -9.26 -2.70
C ILE A 16 15.35 -9.16 -2.85
N MET A 17 14.66 -10.27 -2.73
CA MET A 17 13.21 -10.26 -2.73
C MET A 17 12.71 -9.59 -1.46
N LYS A 18 11.89 -8.57 -1.63
CA LYS A 18 11.24 -7.87 -0.54
C LYS A 18 9.74 -7.90 -0.75
N PHE A 19 9.04 -7.98 0.34
CA PHE A 19 7.58 -7.95 0.33
C PHE A 19 7.12 -6.74 1.14
N PHE A 20 6.11 -6.05 0.65
CA PHE A 20 5.60 -4.85 1.27
C PHE A 20 4.15 -5.04 1.67
N VAL A 21 3.83 -4.64 2.90
CA VAL A 21 2.46 -4.40 3.31
C VAL A 21 2.18 -2.92 3.07
N TYR A 22 1.05 -2.61 2.46
CA TYR A 22 0.72 -1.24 2.09
C TYR A 22 -0.72 -0.90 2.47
N LEU A 23 -0.94 0.39 2.66
CA LEU A 23 -2.27 0.95 2.91
C LEU A 23 -2.56 2.00 1.84
N LEU A 24 -3.63 1.80 1.11
CA LEU A 24 -4.13 2.74 0.12
C LEU A 24 -5.33 3.49 0.68
N ILE A 25 -5.51 4.72 0.25
CA ILE A 25 -6.66 5.54 0.62
C ILE A 25 -7.33 6.08 -0.64
N ASN A 26 -8.64 6.10 -0.62
CA ASN A 26 -9.47 6.81 -1.58
C ASN A 26 -10.24 7.88 -0.82
N ILE A 27 -10.01 9.14 -1.14
CA ILE A 27 -10.71 10.25 -0.53
C ILE A 27 -11.88 10.64 -1.44
N ASN A 28 -13.07 10.49 -0.89
CA ASN A 28 -14.31 10.83 -1.56
C ASN A 28 -15.02 11.90 -0.73
N LYS A 29 -15.88 12.74 -1.36
CA LYS A 29 -16.63 13.80 -0.69
C LYS A 29 -17.44 13.33 0.52
N LYS A 30 -17.89 12.08 0.53
CA LYS A 30 -18.74 11.53 1.59
C LYS A 30 -17.99 10.73 2.66
N ARG A 31 -16.86 10.11 2.30
CA ARG A 31 -16.10 9.30 3.24
C ARG A 31 -14.73 8.93 2.66
N THR A 32 -13.84 8.55 3.57
CA THR A 32 -12.53 8.03 3.22
C THR A 32 -12.53 6.52 3.34
N ILE A 33 -12.12 5.84 2.28
CA ILE A 33 -12.04 4.38 2.25
C ILE A 33 -10.59 3.97 2.19
N SER A 34 -10.25 2.87 2.84
CA SER A 34 -8.88 2.34 2.81
C SER A 34 -8.84 0.89 2.34
N TYR A 35 -7.70 0.50 1.80
CA TYR A 35 -7.43 -0.87 1.37
C TYR A 35 -6.04 -1.29 1.83
N VAL A 36 -5.94 -2.46 2.44
CA VAL A 36 -4.68 -3.07 2.90
C VAL A 36 -4.35 -4.23 1.98
N GLY A 37 -3.09 -4.30 1.55
CA GLY A 37 -2.63 -5.41 0.74
C GLY A 37 -1.15 -5.68 0.96
N TYR A 38 -0.62 -6.70 0.30
CA TYR A 38 0.81 -6.92 0.25
C TYR A 38 1.24 -7.24 -1.19
N THR A 39 2.49 -6.95 -1.50
CA THR A 39 3.03 -7.18 -2.83
C THR A 39 4.56 -7.22 -2.78
N ASN A 40 5.16 -7.84 -3.77
CA ASN A 40 6.61 -7.75 -3.99
C ASN A 40 6.99 -6.61 -4.94
N ASN A 41 6.00 -5.91 -5.50
CA ASN A 41 6.24 -4.79 -6.41
C ASN A 41 5.16 -3.73 -6.22
N LEU A 42 5.46 -2.72 -5.39
CA LEU A 42 4.51 -1.66 -5.04
C LEU A 42 4.08 -0.83 -6.24
N ASN A 43 5.01 -0.43 -7.11
CA ASN A 43 4.68 0.41 -8.26
C ASN A 43 3.69 -0.28 -9.18
N LYS A 44 3.96 -1.54 -9.51
CA LYS A 44 3.10 -2.32 -10.38
C LYS A 44 1.72 -2.55 -9.75
N ARG A 45 1.70 -2.86 -8.45
CA ARG A 45 0.45 -3.15 -7.74
C ARG A 45 -0.43 -1.90 -7.62
N LEU A 46 0.17 -0.77 -7.27
CA LEU A 46 -0.56 0.50 -7.21
C LEU A 46 -1.13 0.87 -8.57
N ASP A 47 -0.36 0.70 -9.62
CA ASP A 47 -0.79 0.95 -10.98
C ASP A 47 -1.99 0.06 -11.35
N LEU A 48 -1.95 -1.23 -10.99
CA LEU A 48 -3.07 -2.14 -11.23
C LEU A 48 -4.33 -1.71 -10.48
N HIS A 49 -4.20 -1.29 -9.23
CA HIS A 49 -5.35 -0.80 -8.47
C HIS A 49 -5.98 0.43 -9.14
N ASN A 50 -5.15 1.38 -9.59
CA ASN A 50 -5.63 2.59 -10.24
C ASN A 50 -6.21 2.35 -11.63
N LYS A 51 -5.81 1.26 -12.28
CA LYS A 51 -6.39 0.83 -13.57
C LYS A 51 -7.59 -0.11 -13.41
N SER A 52 -8.08 -0.29 -12.21
CA SER A 52 -9.18 -1.20 -11.89
C SER A 52 -8.89 -2.67 -12.23
N LYS A 53 -7.61 -3.04 -12.22
CA LYS A 53 -7.14 -4.42 -12.50
C LYS A 53 -6.51 -5.09 -11.28
N GLY A 54 -6.59 -4.45 -10.12
CA GLY A 54 -6.12 -5.02 -8.85
C GLY A 54 -7.20 -5.86 -8.19
N ALA A 55 -7.44 -5.62 -6.91
CA ALA A 55 -8.47 -6.31 -6.18
C ALA A 55 -9.88 -5.83 -6.60
N LYS A 56 -10.85 -6.71 -6.45
CA LYS A 56 -12.26 -6.39 -6.76
C LYS A 56 -12.74 -5.15 -6.01
N PHE A 57 -12.38 -5.04 -4.74
CA PHE A 57 -12.74 -3.90 -3.89
C PHE A 57 -12.21 -2.56 -4.41
N THR A 58 -11.03 -2.56 -5.05
CA THR A 58 -10.38 -1.32 -5.50
C THR A 58 -10.84 -0.86 -6.88
N LYS A 59 -11.68 -1.64 -7.55
CA LYS A 59 -12.13 -1.35 -8.89
C LYS A 59 -12.95 -0.06 -8.95
N GLY A 60 -12.68 0.77 -9.97
CA GLY A 60 -13.43 1.99 -10.20
C GLY A 60 -13.08 3.16 -9.28
N ARG A 61 -12.00 3.05 -8.50
CA ARG A 61 -11.57 4.11 -7.58
C ARG A 61 -10.11 4.49 -7.84
N LYS A 62 -9.78 5.72 -7.50
CA LYS A 62 -8.38 6.17 -7.49
C LYS A 62 -7.78 6.00 -6.10
N TRP A 63 -6.58 5.44 -6.05
CA TRP A 63 -5.92 5.09 -4.80
C TRP A 63 -4.60 5.81 -4.63
N THR A 64 -4.35 6.28 -3.41
CA THR A 64 -3.10 6.90 -3.01
C THR A 64 -2.44 6.03 -1.95
N LEU A 65 -1.15 5.76 -2.12
CA LEU A 65 -0.37 5.03 -1.14
C LEU A 65 -0.02 5.95 0.03
N ILE A 66 -0.45 5.59 1.24
CA ILE A 66 -0.19 6.40 2.44
C ILE A 66 0.66 5.70 3.48
N TYR A 67 0.90 4.40 3.32
CA TYR A 67 1.72 3.64 4.25
C TYR A 67 2.31 2.42 3.55
N LYS A 68 3.56 2.13 3.87
CA LYS A 68 4.21 0.90 3.43
C LYS A 68 5.18 0.42 4.50
N LYS A 69 5.32 -0.89 4.61
CA LYS A 69 6.35 -1.51 5.43
C LYS A 69 6.92 -2.73 4.72
N CYS A 70 8.23 -2.85 4.75
CA CYS A 70 8.96 -3.91 4.06
C CYS A 70 9.18 -5.12 4.98
N TYR A 71 9.04 -6.31 4.43
CA TYR A 71 9.30 -7.56 5.12
C TYR A 71 10.19 -8.45 4.26
N LYS A 72 11.01 -9.27 4.90
CA LYS A 72 11.98 -10.13 4.21
C LYS A 72 11.34 -11.34 3.54
N THR A 73 10.19 -11.79 4.03
CA THR A 73 9.53 -12.99 3.52
C THR A 73 8.06 -12.73 3.23
N LYS A 74 7.53 -13.50 2.30
CA LYS A 74 6.11 -13.47 1.96
C LYS A 74 5.24 -13.82 3.18
N SER A 75 5.67 -14.79 3.96
CA SER A 75 4.96 -15.24 5.16
C SER A 75 4.78 -14.10 6.17
N LEU A 76 5.87 -13.35 6.42
CA LEU A 76 5.82 -12.20 7.32
C LEU A 76 4.92 -11.10 6.78
N ALA A 77 4.99 -10.84 5.48
CA ALA A 77 4.13 -9.83 4.86
C ALA A 77 2.65 -10.21 4.96
N MET A 78 2.31 -11.45 4.67
CA MET A 78 0.93 -11.94 4.77
C MET A 78 0.39 -11.81 6.19
N ARG A 79 1.20 -12.20 7.18
CA ARG A 79 0.81 -12.09 8.58
C ARG A 79 0.56 -10.64 8.99
N ASN A 80 1.45 -9.75 8.59
CA ASN A 80 1.33 -8.32 8.96
C ASN A 80 0.25 -7.61 8.16
N GLU A 81 -0.04 -8.04 6.95
CA GLU A 81 -1.22 -7.58 6.21
C GLU A 81 -2.50 -7.90 7.00
N TYR A 82 -2.61 -9.15 7.44
CA TYR A 82 -3.76 -9.59 8.24
C TYR A 82 -3.90 -8.78 9.53
N LEU A 83 -2.79 -8.55 10.24
CA LEU A 83 -2.81 -7.77 11.47
C LEU A 83 -3.23 -6.32 11.21
N LEU A 84 -2.73 -5.72 10.15
CA LEU A 84 -3.10 -4.34 9.80
C LEU A 84 -4.58 -4.23 9.41
N LYS A 85 -5.12 -5.23 8.71
CA LYS A 85 -6.55 -5.28 8.37
C LYS A 85 -7.42 -5.29 9.62
N LYS A 86 -6.98 -5.95 10.68
CA LYS A 86 -7.72 -6.03 11.94
C LYS A 86 -7.51 -4.83 12.84
N ASP A 87 -6.42 -4.09 12.67
CA ASP A 87 -6.07 -2.96 13.53
C ASP A 87 -6.67 -1.66 13.01
N GLN A 88 -7.95 -1.47 13.27
CA GLN A 88 -8.67 -0.27 12.85
C GLN A 88 -8.08 1.01 13.45
N LYS A 89 -7.64 0.96 14.69
CA LYS A 89 -7.04 2.12 15.36
C LYS A 89 -5.78 2.58 14.65
N LYS A 90 -4.90 1.65 14.31
CA LYS A 90 -3.67 1.95 13.58
C LYS A 90 -3.96 2.53 12.20
N ARG A 91 -4.89 1.91 11.46
CA ARG A 91 -5.29 2.41 10.14
C ARG A 91 -5.87 3.83 10.23
N ASN A 92 -6.68 4.09 11.23
CA ASN A 92 -7.27 5.42 11.43
C ASN A 92 -6.22 6.46 11.78
N LEU A 93 -5.21 6.11 12.59
CA LEU A 93 -4.10 7.01 12.89
C LEU A 93 -3.29 7.36 11.63
N ILE A 94 -3.01 6.39 10.80
CA ILE A 94 -2.28 6.60 9.54
C ILE A 94 -3.08 7.52 8.62
N LYS A 95 -4.37 7.27 8.47
CA LYS A 95 -5.27 8.10 7.67
C LYS A 95 -5.32 9.53 8.18
N LYS A 96 -5.46 9.69 9.49
CA LYS A 96 -5.53 11.01 10.12
C LYS A 96 -4.27 11.82 9.87
N LYS A 97 -3.11 11.22 10.08
CA LYS A 97 -1.82 11.89 9.82
C LYS A 97 -1.67 12.31 8.36
N PHE A 98 -2.09 11.47 7.44
CA PHE A 98 -2.05 11.80 6.03
C PHE A 98 -2.96 13.00 5.70
N ILE A 99 -4.20 12.97 6.17
CA ILE A 99 -5.18 14.03 5.90
C ILE A 99 -4.74 15.36 6.53
N GLU A 100 -4.16 15.34 7.72
CA GLU A 100 -3.68 16.55 8.39
C GLU A 100 -2.51 17.21 7.66
N ASN A 101 -1.78 16.48 6.83
CA ASN A 101 -0.58 16.97 6.15
C ASN A 101 -0.79 17.31 4.67
N ILE A 102 -2.01 17.30 4.18
CA ILE A 102 -2.30 17.71 2.80
C ILE A 102 -2.82 19.15 2.70
#